data_05e65aca1f7842102e41b149eca039df
#
_entry.id   05e65aca1f7842102e41b149eca039df
#
_cell.length_a   1.000
_cell.length_b   1.000
_cell.length_c   1.000
_cell.angle_alpha   90.00
_cell.angle_beta   90.00
_cell.angle_gamma   90.00
#
_symmetry.space_group_name_H-M   'P 1'
#
loop_
_entity.id
_entity.type
_entity.pdbx_description
1 polymer ?
#
loop_
_entity_poly.entity_id
_entity_poly.type
_entity_poly.pdbx_seq_one_letter_code
_entity_poly.pdbx_strand_id
1 'polypeptide(L)'
;EPVIADYYVQENKWALLTIDKIFIHDEYDFLRGNIDRKIYKENDPGVLECKNTNSFYQRTWEDKIPLSFYVQLQFYLAVTGWKWGAVAILIDGWDFQYYEFDRNDNFIDDMIGQLCEFWNNNVLKKVPPPPINEDDIKTLYPITDPGMTIKASSITMEKSTK
;
A
#
# COMPACT_ATOMS: atom_id res chain seq x y z
N GLU A 1 8.09 14.33 3.46
CA GLU A 1 7.27 13.78 4.55
C GLU A 1 7.09 14.80 5.71
N PRO A 2 8.13 15.36 6.38
CA PRO A 2 7.93 16.30 7.50
C PRO A 2 7.06 17.51 7.13
N VAL A 3 7.31 18.13 5.98
CA VAL A 3 6.56 19.29 5.50
C VAL A 3 5.06 18.98 5.32
N ILE A 4 4.73 17.81 4.79
CA ILE A 4 3.34 17.36 4.59
C ILE A 4 2.65 17.16 5.94
N ALA A 5 3.36 16.57 6.89
CA ALA A 5 2.86 16.40 8.25
C ALA A 5 2.61 17.74 8.95
N ASP A 6 3.49 18.72 8.75
CA ASP A 6 3.32 20.08 9.28
C ASP A 6 2.09 20.78 8.69
N TYR A 7 1.85 20.68 7.38
CA TYR A 7 0.61 21.18 6.75
C TYR A 7 -0.63 20.55 7.38
N TYR A 8 -0.62 19.23 7.56
CA TYR A 8 -1.75 18.52 8.16
C TYR A 8 -2.06 19.02 9.59
N VAL A 9 -1.03 19.23 10.41
CA VAL A 9 -1.19 19.78 11.77
C VAL A 9 -1.72 21.22 11.76
N GLN A 10 -1.23 22.04 10.84
CA GLN A 10 -1.68 23.45 10.73
C GLN A 10 -3.17 23.54 10.39
N GLU A 11 -3.65 22.68 9.48
CA GLU A 11 -5.06 22.64 9.09
C GLU A 11 -5.96 22.11 10.21
N ASN A 12 -5.54 21.03 10.89
CA ASN A 12 -6.40 20.31 11.83
C ASN A 12 -6.17 20.66 13.30
N LYS A 13 -5.03 21.26 13.63
CA LYS A 13 -4.60 21.58 15.02
C LYS A 13 -4.51 20.34 15.93
N TRP A 14 -4.28 19.18 15.36
CA TRP A 14 -4.17 17.93 16.11
C TRP A 14 -2.72 17.66 16.54
N ALA A 15 -2.57 16.90 17.61
CA ALA A 15 -1.27 16.47 18.06
C ALA A 15 -0.67 15.44 17.08
N LEU A 16 0.62 15.57 16.80
CA LEU A 16 1.38 14.70 15.92
C LEU A 16 2.62 14.20 16.65
N LEU A 17 2.92 12.91 16.49
CA LEU A 17 4.11 12.28 17.00
C LEU A 17 4.85 11.51 15.91
N THR A 18 6.17 11.68 15.85
CA THR A 18 7.06 10.79 15.11
C THR A 18 7.24 9.51 15.91
N ILE A 19 7.09 8.37 15.27
CA ILE A 19 7.27 7.06 15.90
C ILE A 19 8.34 6.29 15.14
N ASP A 20 9.41 5.99 15.82
CA ASP A 20 10.50 5.15 15.30
C ASP A 20 10.35 3.73 15.84
N LYS A 21 9.32 3.04 15.39
CA LYS A 21 9.12 1.62 15.71
C LYS A 21 8.38 0.90 14.60
N ILE A 22 8.64 -0.39 14.49
CA ILE A 22 7.88 -1.31 13.66
C ILE A 22 6.64 -1.77 14.44
N PHE A 23 5.47 -1.60 13.83
CA PHE A 23 4.24 -2.23 14.31
C PHE A 23 4.17 -3.65 13.74
N ILE A 24 3.73 -4.58 14.56
CA ILE A 24 3.57 -5.99 14.20
C ILE A 24 2.12 -6.35 14.48
N HIS A 25 1.47 -7.02 13.54
CA HIS A 25 0.09 -7.50 13.72
C HIS A 25 0.03 -8.50 14.86
N ASP A 26 -1.00 -8.43 15.70
CA ASP A 26 -1.10 -9.24 16.92
C ASP A 26 -1.16 -10.74 16.63
N GLU A 27 -1.75 -11.17 15.52
CA GLU A 27 -1.94 -12.57 15.16
C GLU A 27 -0.91 -13.06 14.12
N TYR A 28 -0.48 -12.18 13.18
CA TYR A 28 0.38 -12.55 12.05
C TYR A 28 1.70 -11.77 12.13
N ASP A 29 2.73 -12.35 12.69
CA ASP A 29 4.01 -11.70 12.96
C ASP A 29 4.80 -11.29 11.70
N PHE A 30 4.47 -11.85 10.54
CA PHE A 30 5.04 -11.46 9.25
C PHE A 30 4.42 -10.16 8.70
N LEU A 31 3.23 -9.77 9.16
CA LEU A 31 2.61 -8.49 8.81
C LEU A 31 3.19 -7.40 9.70
N ARG A 32 4.05 -6.59 9.12
CA ARG A 32 4.80 -5.54 9.82
C ARG A 32 4.76 -4.24 9.04
N GLY A 33 4.69 -3.12 9.73
CA GLY A 33 4.66 -1.81 9.09
C GLY A 33 5.28 -0.71 9.94
N ASN A 34 5.89 0.24 9.25
CA ASN A 34 6.30 1.53 9.82
C ASN A 34 5.33 2.58 9.30
N ILE A 35 4.75 3.35 10.19
CA ILE A 35 3.88 4.47 9.83
C ILE A 35 4.69 5.76 9.78
N ASP A 36 4.29 6.68 8.90
CA ASP A 36 4.97 7.98 8.80
C ASP A 36 4.80 8.79 10.09
N ARG A 37 3.57 8.94 10.55
CA ARG A 37 3.26 9.68 11.79
C ARG A 37 2.09 9.06 12.53
N LYS A 38 2.09 9.25 13.84
CA LYS A 38 0.93 9.06 14.70
C LYS A 38 0.26 10.41 14.93
N ILE A 39 -1.04 10.45 14.74
CA ILE A 39 -1.87 11.64 14.98
C ILE A 39 -2.93 11.33 16.04
N TYR A 40 -3.47 12.36 16.64
CA TYR A 40 -4.53 12.22 17.64
C TYR A 40 -5.69 13.14 17.33
N LYS A 41 -6.87 12.56 17.26
CA LYS A 41 -8.15 13.27 17.27
C LYS A 41 -8.66 13.22 18.71
N GLU A 42 -8.46 14.29 19.46
CA GLU A 42 -8.61 14.29 20.91
C GLU A 42 -7.66 13.27 21.58
N ASN A 43 -8.19 12.14 22.06
CA ASN A 43 -7.41 11.04 22.65
C ASN A 43 -7.38 9.77 21.77
N ASP A 44 -8.03 9.81 20.59
CA ASP A 44 -8.10 8.66 19.68
C ASP A 44 -6.91 8.66 18.72
N PRO A 45 -6.01 7.65 18.81
CA PRO A 45 -4.84 7.58 17.96
C PRO A 45 -5.21 7.19 16.52
N GLY A 46 -4.56 7.83 15.55
CA GLY A 46 -4.71 7.54 14.14
C GLY A 46 -3.37 7.49 13.40
N VAL A 47 -3.40 6.91 12.21
CA VAL A 47 -2.26 6.87 11.29
C VAL A 47 -2.31 8.10 10.38
N LEU A 48 -1.19 8.78 10.17
CA LEU A 48 -1.02 9.72 9.08
C LEU A 48 0.00 9.15 8.10
N GLU A 49 -0.42 8.97 6.87
CA GLU A 49 0.40 8.60 5.73
C GLU A 49 0.62 9.83 4.85
N CYS A 50 1.88 10.15 4.56
CA CYS A 50 2.28 11.34 3.80
C CYS A 50 2.69 10.96 2.37
N LYS A 51 2.07 11.57 1.37
CA LYS A 51 2.36 11.33 -0.05
C LYS A 51 2.79 12.61 -0.75
N ASN A 52 3.84 12.53 -1.55
CA ASN A 52 4.23 13.58 -2.48
C ASN A 52 4.01 13.08 -3.91
N THR A 53 3.34 13.88 -4.72
CA THR A 53 2.99 13.52 -6.10
C THR A 53 2.96 14.75 -7.01
N ASN A 54 2.60 14.56 -8.26
CA ASN A 54 2.42 15.64 -9.22
C ASN A 54 1.03 15.59 -9.87
N SER A 55 0.61 16.71 -10.43
CA SER A 55 -0.69 16.87 -11.07
C SER A 55 -0.90 15.96 -12.29
N PHE A 56 0.18 15.57 -12.96
CA PHE A 56 0.10 14.64 -14.10
C PHE A 56 -0.38 13.26 -13.64
N TYR A 57 0.19 12.74 -12.54
CA TYR A 57 -0.24 11.47 -11.94
C TYR A 57 -1.61 11.58 -11.30
N GLN A 58 -1.92 12.71 -10.63
CA GLN A 58 -3.23 12.94 -10.03
C GLN A 58 -4.38 12.83 -11.05
N ARG A 59 -4.18 13.29 -12.29
CA ARG A 59 -5.19 13.19 -13.37
C ARG A 59 -5.54 11.74 -13.76
N THR A 60 -4.72 10.78 -13.37
CA THR A 60 -4.99 9.36 -13.62
C THR A 60 -5.81 8.69 -12.53
N TRP A 61 -6.13 9.41 -11.45
CA TRP A 61 -6.92 8.85 -10.36
C TRP A 61 -8.40 8.77 -10.77
N GLU A 62 -8.99 7.62 -10.54
CA GLU A 62 -10.43 7.39 -10.78
C GLU A 62 -11.27 7.89 -9.61
N ASP A 63 -10.70 7.84 -8.40
CA ASP A 63 -11.30 8.28 -7.15
C ASP A 63 -10.50 9.44 -6.52
N LYS A 64 -10.90 9.86 -5.32
CA LYS A 64 -10.23 10.93 -4.55
C LYS A 64 -8.75 10.65 -4.30
N ILE A 65 -8.39 9.37 -4.09
CA ILE A 65 -7.00 8.90 -3.94
C ILE A 65 -6.82 7.57 -4.68
N PRO A 66 -5.59 7.23 -5.11
CA PRO A 66 -5.28 5.91 -5.63
C PRO A 66 -5.65 4.80 -4.65
N LEU A 67 -6.18 3.70 -5.16
CA LEU A 67 -6.51 2.52 -4.35
C LEU A 67 -5.29 2.03 -3.54
N SER A 68 -4.09 2.12 -4.11
CA SER A 68 -2.85 1.75 -3.41
C SER A 68 -2.60 2.54 -2.12
N PHE A 69 -2.97 3.82 -2.07
CA PHE A 69 -2.85 4.63 -0.84
C PHE A 69 -3.87 4.20 0.21
N TYR A 70 -5.10 3.90 -0.23
CA TYR A 70 -6.12 3.38 0.66
C TYR A 70 -5.73 2.01 1.24
N VAL A 71 -5.25 1.08 0.39
CA VAL A 71 -4.77 -0.24 0.82
C VAL A 71 -3.65 -0.11 1.84
N GLN A 72 -2.67 0.76 1.58
CA GLN A 72 -1.56 1.00 2.51
C GLN A 72 -2.06 1.53 3.86
N LEU A 73 -2.99 2.49 3.86
CA LEU A 73 -3.56 3.01 5.10
C LEU A 73 -4.32 1.92 5.87
N GLN A 74 -5.18 1.13 5.21
CA GLN A 74 -5.91 0.04 5.85
C GLN A 74 -4.96 -1.05 6.40
N PHE A 75 -3.86 -1.32 5.71
CA PHE A 75 -2.81 -2.20 6.22
C PHE A 75 -2.17 -1.64 7.51
N TYR A 76 -1.88 -0.36 7.55
CA TYR A 76 -1.38 0.26 8.78
C TYR A 76 -2.40 0.25 9.92
N LEU A 77 -3.68 0.42 9.61
CA LEU A 77 -4.75 0.26 10.60
C LEU A 77 -4.87 -1.20 11.09
N ALA A 78 -4.59 -2.18 10.22
CA ALA A 78 -4.53 -3.58 10.62
C ALA A 78 -3.42 -3.84 11.64
N VAL A 79 -2.18 -3.41 11.36
CA VAL A 79 -1.03 -3.68 12.24
C VAL A 79 -0.96 -2.81 13.49
N THR A 80 -1.61 -1.65 13.50
CA THR A 80 -1.67 -0.77 14.69
C THR A 80 -2.84 -1.06 15.60
N GLY A 81 -3.91 -1.67 15.06
CA GLY A 81 -5.20 -1.83 15.76
C GLY A 81 -5.98 -0.52 15.93
N TRP A 82 -5.56 0.60 15.29
CA TRP A 82 -6.22 1.88 15.42
C TRP A 82 -7.44 1.98 14.51
N LYS A 83 -8.37 2.88 14.88
CA LYS A 83 -9.70 2.93 14.28
C LYS A 83 -9.82 3.82 13.05
N TRP A 84 -8.84 4.70 12.83
CA TRP A 84 -8.88 5.67 11.74
C TRP A 84 -7.49 6.11 11.32
N GLY A 85 -7.41 6.76 10.18
CA GLY A 85 -6.20 7.38 9.70
C GLY A 85 -6.47 8.38 8.58
N ALA A 86 -5.43 9.08 8.16
CA ALA A 86 -5.50 10.04 7.08
C ALA A 86 -4.36 9.81 6.07
N VAL A 87 -4.64 10.10 4.81
CA VAL A 87 -3.64 10.24 3.75
C VAL A 87 -3.52 11.72 3.44
N ALA A 88 -2.37 12.31 3.73
CA ALA A 88 -2.03 13.69 3.40
C ALA A 88 -1.14 13.74 2.17
N ILE A 89 -1.51 14.55 1.18
CA ILE A 89 -0.91 14.55 -0.14
C ILE A 89 -0.47 15.97 -0.49
N LEU A 90 0.78 16.13 -0.90
CA LEU A 90 1.30 17.36 -1.48
C LEU A 90 1.51 17.17 -2.98
N ILE A 91 0.79 17.93 -3.80
CA ILE A 91 0.79 17.84 -5.25
C ILE A 91 1.59 19.01 -5.79
N ASP A 92 2.54 18.73 -6.69
CA ASP A 92 3.45 19.73 -7.30
C ASP A 92 4.19 20.62 -6.27
N GLY A 93 4.25 20.19 -4.99
CA GLY A 93 4.94 20.91 -3.93
C GLY A 93 4.16 22.10 -3.32
N TRP A 94 2.92 22.37 -3.74
CA TRP A 94 2.13 23.51 -3.26
C TRP A 94 0.63 23.23 -3.03
N ASP A 95 0.00 22.28 -3.74
CA ASP A 95 -1.40 21.90 -3.54
C ASP A 95 -1.49 20.82 -2.48
N PHE A 96 -1.96 21.19 -1.29
CA PHE A 96 -2.09 20.28 -0.16
C PHE A 96 -3.52 19.79 -0.03
N GLN A 97 -3.67 18.47 0.01
CA GLN A 97 -4.95 17.78 0.18
C GLN A 97 -4.81 16.69 1.24
N TYR A 98 -5.90 16.36 1.95
CA TYR A 98 -5.93 15.21 2.83
C TYR A 98 -7.30 14.54 2.83
N TYR A 99 -7.30 13.25 3.13
CA TYR A 99 -8.49 12.42 3.18
C TYR A 99 -8.43 11.52 4.40
N GLU A 100 -9.50 11.52 5.19
CA GLU A 100 -9.64 10.68 6.38
C GLU A 100 -10.46 9.44 6.05
N PHE A 101 -10.08 8.33 6.65
CA PHE A 101 -10.74 7.04 6.48
C PHE A 101 -10.84 6.33 7.83
N ASP A 102 -12.00 5.76 8.08
CA ASP A 102 -12.18 4.82 9.16
C ASP A 102 -11.58 3.45 8.78
N ARG A 103 -11.25 2.69 9.81
CA ARG A 103 -10.87 1.29 9.68
C ARG A 103 -12.02 0.49 9.07
N ASN A 104 -11.72 -0.27 8.04
CA ASN A 104 -12.68 -1.15 7.37
C ASN A 104 -12.30 -2.62 7.62
N ASP A 105 -12.91 -3.21 8.64
CA ASP A 105 -12.56 -4.58 9.05
C ASP A 105 -12.84 -5.61 7.95
N ASN A 106 -13.93 -5.50 7.19
CA ASN A 106 -14.19 -6.42 6.07
C ASN A 106 -13.09 -6.35 5.00
N PHE A 107 -12.67 -5.14 4.64
CA PHE A 107 -11.57 -4.96 3.68
C PHE A 107 -10.24 -5.50 4.23
N ILE A 108 -9.98 -5.28 5.52
CA ILE A 108 -8.77 -5.75 6.21
C ILE A 108 -8.74 -7.28 6.25
N ASP A 109 -9.86 -7.92 6.58
CA ASP A 109 -9.95 -9.38 6.64
C ASP A 109 -9.68 -10.02 5.28
N ASP A 110 -10.27 -9.49 4.21
CA ASP A 110 -10.01 -9.94 2.84
C ASP A 110 -8.53 -9.75 2.44
N MET A 111 -7.96 -8.59 2.76
CA MET A 111 -6.56 -8.27 2.50
C MET A 111 -5.62 -9.22 3.26
N ILE A 112 -5.85 -9.44 4.54
CA ILE A 112 -5.05 -10.36 5.38
C ILE A 112 -5.14 -11.78 4.83
N GLY A 113 -6.33 -12.24 4.42
CA GLY A 113 -6.52 -13.54 3.79
C GLY A 113 -5.59 -13.72 2.56
N GLN A 114 -5.58 -12.76 1.66
CA GLN A 114 -4.71 -12.78 0.48
C GLN A 114 -3.22 -12.74 0.85
N LEU A 115 -2.84 -11.93 1.84
CA LEU A 115 -1.45 -11.84 2.31
C LEU A 115 -0.99 -13.16 2.96
N CYS A 116 -1.86 -13.82 3.73
CA CYS A 116 -1.60 -15.14 4.30
C CYS A 116 -1.44 -16.22 3.22
N GLU A 117 -2.28 -16.22 2.19
CA GLU A 117 -2.13 -17.13 1.05
C GLU A 117 -0.80 -16.91 0.33
N PHE A 118 -0.46 -15.66 0.04
CA PHE A 118 0.81 -15.32 -0.61
C PHE A 118 2.00 -15.75 0.27
N TRP A 119 1.95 -15.45 1.56
CA TRP A 119 3.02 -15.83 2.50
C TRP A 119 3.24 -17.34 2.52
N ASN A 120 2.16 -18.11 2.71
CA ASN A 120 2.23 -19.56 2.83
C ASN A 120 2.59 -20.27 1.51
N ASN A 121 2.06 -19.80 0.40
CA ASN A 121 2.22 -20.49 -0.89
C ASN A 121 3.43 -20.03 -1.69
N ASN A 122 3.85 -18.79 -1.51
CA ASN A 122 4.96 -18.21 -2.30
C ASN A 122 6.20 -17.99 -1.44
N VAL A 123 6.07 -17.28 -0.31
CA VAL A 123 7.24 -16.91 0.50
C VAL A 123 7.84 -18.12 1.22
N LEU A 124 7.04 -18.82 2.02
CA LEU A 124 7.54 -19.97 2.80
C LEU A 124 7.98 -21.14 1.90
N LYS A 125 7.25 -21.38 0.81
CA LYS A 125 7.60 -22.44 -0.16
C LYS A 125 8.70 -22.03 -1.13
N LYS A 126 9.10 -20.75 -1.14
CA LYS A 126 10.07 -20.19 -2.11
C LYS A 126 9.66 -20.43 -3.56
N VAL A 127 8.36 -20.35 -3.84
CA VAL A 127 7.78 -20.48 -5.16
C VAL A 127 7.31 -19.11 -5.62
N PRO A 128 7.91 -18.51 -6.65
CA PRO A 128 7.46 -17.22 -7.16
C PRO A 128 6.01 -17.30 -7.66
N PRO A 129 5.23 -16.21 -7.55
CA PRO A 129 3.90 -16.17 -8.14
C PRO A 129 3.99 -16.25 -9.68
N PRO A 130 2.91 -16.64 -10.36
CA PRO A 130 2.87 -16.62 -11.82
C PRO A 130 3.18 -15.22 -12.36
N PRO A 131 3.98 -15.09 -13.43
CA PRO A 131 4.28 -13.81 -14.04
C PRO A 131 3.00 -13.18 -14.62
N ILE A 132 2.82 -11.88 -14.41
CA ILE A 132 1.68 -11.11 -14.90
C ILE A 132 2.07 -10.09 -15.99
N ASN A 133 3.35 -9.88 -16.20
CA ASN A 133 3.90 -8.94 -17.19
C ASN A 133 5.24 -9.43 -17.74
N GLU A 134 5.77 -8.73 -18.76
CA GLU A 134 7.04 -9.09 -19.40
C GLU A 134 8.25 -8.98 -18.47
N ASP A 135 8.23 -8.03 -17.54
CA ASP A 135 9.36 -7.81 -16.63
C ASP A 135 9.44 -8.93 -15.59
N ASP A 136 8.29 -9.46 -15.16
CA ASP A 136 8.23 -10.65 -14.32
C ASP A 136 8.83 -11.88 -15.07
N ILE A 137 8.48 -12.04 -16.36
CA ILE A 137 9.02 -13.13 -17.19
C ILE A 137 10.54 -13.00 -17.30
N LYS A 138 11.06 -11.80 -17.57
CA LYS A 138 12.52 -11.57 -17.67
C LYS A 138 13.21 -11.82 -16.32
N THR A 139 12.55 -11.48 -15.22
CA THR A 139 13.09 -11.71 -13.87
C THR A 139 13.12 -13.20 -13.51
N LEU A 140 12.05 -13.92 -13.80
CA LEU A 140 11.95 -15.37 -13.51
C LEU A 140 12.78 -16.23 -14.47
N TYR A 141 12.93 -15.79 -15.72
CA TYR A 141 13.60 -16.52 -16.79
C TYR A 141 14.65 -15.64 -17.50
N PRO A 142 15.71 -15.22 -16.79
CA PRO A 142 16.69 -14.26 -17.33
C PRO A 142 17.55 -14.83 -18.49
N ILE A 143 17.56 -16.16 -18.66
CA ILE A 143 18.31 -16.85 -19.72
C ILE A 143 17.32 -17.66 -20.55
N THR A 144 17.22 -17.35 -21.83
CA THR A 144 16.48 -18.19 -22.79
C THR A 144 17.36 -19.33 -23.28
N ASP A 145 16.97 -20.56 -22.99
CA ASP A 145 17.60 -21.74 -23.63
C ASP A 145 17.08 -21.81 -25.06
N PRO A 146 17.97 -21.76 -26.08
CA PRO A 146 17.55 -21.91 -27.47
C PRO A 146 16.92 -23.29 -27.68
N GLY A 147 15.61 -23.32 -27.95
CA GLY A 147 14.85 -24.56 -28.18
C GLY A 147 13.87 -24.95 -27.08
N MET A 148 13.83 -24.26 -25.97
CA MET A 148 12.77 -24.42 -24.98
C MET A 148 11.49 -23.72 -25.42
N THR A 149 10.42 -24.46 -25.56
CA THR A 149 9.07 -23.90 -25.79
C THR A 149 8.26 -23.98 -24.54
N ILE A 150 7.79 -22.80 -24.04
CA ILE A 150 6.83 -22.72 -22.94
C ILE A 150 5.43 -22.67 -23.56
N LYS A 151 4.52 -23.53 -23.10
CA LYS A 151 3.10 -23.39 -23.47
C LYS A 151 2.55 -22.14 -22.85
N ALA A 152 2.15 -21.16 -23.67
CA ALA A 152 1.46 -19.97 -23.20
C ALA A 152 0.14 -20.35 -22.49
N SER A 153 -0.14 -19.77 -21.33
CA SER A 153 -1.45 -19.89 -20.70
C SER A 153 -2.50 -19.14 -21.53
N SER A 154 -3.77 -19.51 -21.41
CA SER A 154 -4.89 -18.85 -22.11
C SER A 154 -4.93 -17.32 -21.86
N ILE A 155 -4.53 -16.87 -20.69
CA ILE A 155 -4.45 -15.45 -20.31
C ILE A 155 -3.36 -14.70 -21.10
N THR A 156 -2.25 -15.36 -21.43
CA THR A 156 -1.14 -14.77 -22.21
C THR A 156 -1.53 -14.61 -23.68
N MET A 157 -2.39 -15.48 -24.19
CA MET A 157 -2.84 -15.46 -25.60
C MET A 157 -3.84 -14.33 -25.89
N GLU A 158 -4.70 -13.94 -24.94
CA GLU A 158 -5.67 -12.85 -25.13
C GLU A 158 -5.03 -11.46 -25.20
N LYS A 159 -3.86 -11.26 -24.58
CA LYS A 159 -3.14 -9.98 -24.60
C LYS A 159 -2.27 -9.74 -25.85
N SER A 160 -1.98 -10.77 -26.62
CA SER A 160 -1.19 -10.68 -27.87
C SER A 160 -2.00 -10.30 -29.12
N THR A 161 -3.32 -10.17 -29.01
CA THR A 161 -4.22 -9.93 -30.15
C THR A 161 -4.85 -8.51 -30.15
N LYS A 162 -4.24 -7.55 -29.44
CA LYS A 162 -4.66 -6.14 -29.46
C LYS A 162 -3.56 -5.21 -29.90
#